data_8e814ab0e0a238999f02dc9876564b21
#
_entry.id   8e814ab0e0a238999f02dc9876564b21
#
_cell.length_a   1.000
_cell.length_b   1.000
_cell.length_c   1.000
_cell.angle_alpha   90.00
_cell.angle_beta   90.00
_cell.angle_gamma   90.00
#
_symmetry.space_group_name_H-M   'P 1'
#
loop_
_entity.id
_entity.type
_entity.pdbx_description
1 polymer ?
#
loop_
_entity_poly.entity_id
_entity_poly.type
_entity_poly.pdbx_seq_one_letter_code
_entity_poly.pdbx_strand_id
1 'polypeptide(L)'
;MKKRIITELLAIATAGLCAYSVYTWMGRDQTAPVITIPTENIVYQQGQGMDSLLQGVTAVDETDGDLTDQLGIGLIPPSQDNTQAEVEHLVFDSSGNLGKAVRTVSYLPKSEEAQDVQTDVPQETTPSAD
;
A
#
# COMPACT_ATOMS: atom_id res chain seq x y z
N MET A 1 56.31 20.06 4.14
CA MET A 1 55.27 21.11 4.37
C MET A 1 54.02 20.93 3.54
N LYS A 2 54.08 20.79 2.21
CA LYS A 2 52.87 20.65 1.34
C LYS A 2 51.97 19.47 1.69
N LYS A 3 52.52 18.29 2.04
CA LYS A 3 51.74 17.11 2.42
C LYS A 3 50.92 17.28 3.69
N ARG A 4 51.46 17.96 4.70
CA ARG A 4 50.73 18.26 5.97
C ARG A 4 49.57 19.21 5.75
N ILE A 5 49.78 20.27 4.95
CA ILE A 5 48.71 21.21 4.63
C ILE A 5 47.54 20.52 3.88
N ILE A 6 47.86 19.62 2.95
CA ILE A 6 46.84 18.88 2.22
C ILE A 6 46.03 17.95 3.17
N THR A 7 46.71 17.29 4.11
CA THR A 7 46.05 16.40 5.09
C THR A 7 45.15 17.19 6.04
N GLU A 8 45.57 18.35 6.49
CA GLU A 8 44.75 19.23 7.36
C GLU A 8 43.53 19.78 6.61
N LEU A 9 43.68 20.22 5.38
CA LEU A 9 42.56 20.67 4.53
C LEU A 9 41.56 19.58 4.28
N LEU A 10 42.02 18.35 4.03
CA LEU A 10 41.16 17.19 3.84
C LEU A 10 40.40 16.85 5.13
N ALA A 11 41.06 16.92 6.30
CA ALA A 11 40.42 16.66 7.58
C ALA A 11 39.35 17.71 7.91
N ILE A 12 39.58 18.96 7.60
CA ILE A 12 38.59 20.06 7.79
C ILE A 12 37.39 19.84 6.84
N ALA A 13 37.65 19.47 5.58
CA ALA A 13 36.59 19.21 4.61
C ALA A 13 35.72 18.01 5.02
N THR A 14 36.34 16.91 5.49
CA THR A 14 35.59 15.74 5.98
C THR A 14 34.78 16.06 7.24
N ALA A 15 35.35 16.81 8.19
CA ALA A 15 34.62 17.25 9.38
C ALA A 15 33.43 18.15 9.02
N GLY A 16 33.58 19.05 8.06
CA GLY A 16 32.50 19.89 7.56
C GLY A 16 31.39 19.10 6.89
N LEU A 17 31.75 18.09 6.07
CA LEU A 17 30.77 17.19 5.46
C LEU A 17 30.01 16.37 6.50
N CYS A 18 30.69 15.83 7.50
CA CYS A 18 30.07 15.09 8.60
C CYS A 18 29.10 15.98 9.39
N ALA A 19 29.54 17.19 9.75
CA ALA A 19 28.68 18.13 10.47
C ALA A 19 27.43 18.53 9.65
N TYR A 20 27.58 18.76 8.35
CA TYR A 20 26.48 19.04 7.44
C TYR A 20 25.53 17.86 7.33
N SER A 21 26.03 16.62 7.22
CA SER A 21 25.21 15.41 7.18
C SER A 21 24.41 15.21 8.46
N VAL A 22 25.03 15.44 9.62
CA VAL A 22 24.35 15.36 10.92
C VAL A 22 23.27 16.45 11.03
N TYR A 23 23.57 17.68 10.61
CA TYR A 23 22.62 18.79 10.63
C TYR A 23 21.40 18.51 9.76
N THR A 24 21.58 17.98 8.54
CA THR A 24 20.49 17.63 7.63
C THR A 24 19.69 16.43 8.15
N TRP A 25 20.32 15.49 8.83
CA TRP A 25 19.64 14.33 9.42
C TRP A 25 18.80 14.73 10.65
N MET A 26 19.32 15.62 11.52
CA MET A 26 18.59 16.11 12.69
C MET A 26 17.40 17.01 12.35
N GLY A 27 17.39 17.62 11.17
CA GLY A 27 16.28 18.47 10.70
C GLY A 27 15.21 17.70 9.93
N ARG A 28 15.34 16.38 9.75
CA ARG A 28 14.30 15.57 9.09
C ARG A 28 13.17 15.27 10.05
N ASP A 29 11.97 15.36 9.54
CA ASP A 29 10.79 14.84 10.21
C ASP A 29 10.91 13.31 10.41
N GLN A 30 10.55 12.86 11.60
CA GLN A 30 10.55 11.44 11.99
C GLN A 30 9.18 11.00 12.49
N THR A 31 8.18 11.87 12.37
CA THR A 31 6.79 11.58 12.68
C THR A 31 6.12 10.94 11.48
N ALA A 32 5.35 9.90 11.70
CA ALA A 32 4.58 9.27 10.63
C ALA A 32 3.19 9.90 10.54
N PRO A 33 2.63 10.03 9.34
CA PRO A 33 1.27 10.51 9.16
C PRO A 33 0.24 9.68 9.92
N VAL A 34 -0.77 10.32 10.44
CA VAL A 34 -1.89 9.69 11.16
C VAL A 34 -3.06 9.51 10.21
N ILE A 35 -3.46 8.25 10.01
CA ILE A 35 -4.62 7.89 9.19
C ILE A 35 -5.84 7.73 10.09
N THR A 36 -6.91 8.43 9.77
CA THR A 36 -8.20 8.31 10.44
C THR A 36 -9.20 7.62 9.53
N ILE A 37 -9.77 6.51 10.02
CA ILE A 37 -10.73 5.69 9.28
C ILE A 37 -12.11 5.87 9.92
N PRO A 38 -13.18 6.14 9.14
CA PRO A 38 -14.53 6.21 9.66
C PRO A 38 -15.01 4.83 10.12
N THR A 39 -15.88 4.81 11.13
CA THR A 39 -16.43 3.58 11.74
C THR A 39 -17.52 2.90 10.89
N GLU A 40 -17.85 3.44 9.74
CA GLU A 40 -18.87 2.88 8.87
C GLU A 40 -18.45 1.50 8.32
N ASN A 41 -19.42 0.58 8.28
CA ASN A 41 -19.19 -0.75 7.74
C ASN A 41 -19.29 -0.70 6.21
N ILE A 42 -18.25 -1.12 5.51
CA ILE A 42 -18.18 -1.15 4.05
C ILE A 42 -18.18 -2.60 3.59
N VAL A 43 -18.83 -2.85 2.46
CA VAL A 43 -18.77 -4.14 1.75
C VAL A 43 -17.81 -3.97 0.58
N TYR A 44 -16.81 -4.83 0.52
CA TYR A 44 -15.86 -4.90 -0.58
C TYR A 44 -16.04 -6.19 -1.37
N GLN A 45 -16.25 -6.07 -2.68
CA GLN A 45 -16.33 -7.21 -3.59
C GLN A 45 -14.99 -7.38 -4.32
N GLN A 46 -14.48 -8.60 -4.36
CA GLN A 46 -13.23 -8.92 -5.04
C GLN A 46 -13.28 -8.50 -6.53
N GLY A 47 -12.30 -7.69 -6.95
CA GLY A 47 -12.22 -7.16 -8.31
C GLY A 47 -12.96 -5.84 -8.53
N GLN A 48 -13.61 -5.30 -7.50
CA GLN A 48 -14.15 -3.94 -7.52
C GLN A 48 -13.02 -2.91 -7.40
N GLY A 49 -13.24 -1.69 -7.89
CA GLY A 49 -12.32 -0.57 -7.71
C GLY A 49 -12.09 -0.25 -6.22
N MET A 50 -10.91 0.25 -5.89
CA MET A 50 -10.51 0.53 -4.51
C MET A 50 -11.02 1.87 -3.98
N ASP A 51 -11.62 2.71 -4.83
CA ASP A 51 -12.08 4.06 -4.46
C ASP A 51 -13.08 4.07 -3.31
N SER A 52 -13.96 3.06 -3.24
CA SER A 52 -14.92 2.90 -2.16
C SER A 52 -14.26 2.63 -0.80
N LEU A 53 -13.06 2.03 -0.80
CA LEU A 53 -12.29 1.73 0.40
C LEU A 53 -11.61 2.97 0.98
N LEU A 54 -11.34 3.98 0.14
CA LEU A 54 -10.75 5.25 0.55
C LEU A 54 -11.80 6.28 1.01
N GLN A 55 -13.07 6.00 0.78
CA GLN A 55 -14.13 6.95 1.09
C GLN A 55 -14.18 7.31 2.58
N GLY A 56 -14.05 8.60 2.88
CA GLY A 56 -14.08 9.14 4.23
C GLY A 56 -12.80 8.88 5.06
N VAL A 57 -11.81 8.19 4.50
CA VAL A 57 -10.50 8.03 5.13
C VAL A 57 -9.70 9.31 4.93
N THR A 58 -9.05 9.80 5.98
CA THR A 58 -8.19 10.98 5.95
C THR A 58 -6.81 10.67 6.50
N ALA A 59 -5.80 11.37 6.01
CA ALA A 59 -4.45 11.28 6.50
C ALA A 59 -3.89 12.67 6.77
N VAL A 60 -3.32 12.88 7.95
CA VAL A 60 -2.74 14.17 8.35
C VAL A 60 -1.39 13.93 8.97
N ASP A 61 -0.43 14.75 8.60
CA ASP A 61 0.91 14.82 9.17
C ASP A 61 1.14 16.18 9.85
N GLU A 62 1.96 16.20 10.90
CA GLU A 62 2.23 17.42 11.65
C GLU A 62 3.05 18.44 10.84
N THR A 63 3.93 17.94 9.97
CA THR A 63 4.85 18.77 9.17
C THR A 63 4.31 19.03 7.77
N ASP A 64 3.81 17.98 7.11
CA ASP A 64 3.33 18.01 5.71
C ASP A 64 1.85 18.39 5.57
N GLY A 65 1.09 18.36 6.67
CA GLY A 65 -0.33 18.70 6.69
C GLY A 65 -1.23 17.60 6.15
N ASP A 66 -2.20 17.96 5.31
CA ASP A 66 -3.16 17.02 4.75
C ASP A 66 -2.56 16.19 3.62
N LEU A 67 -2.49 14.88 3.83
CA LEU A 67 -1.97 13.88 2.89
C LEU A 67 -3.06 12.94 2.37
N THR A 68 -4.33 13.29 2.55
CA THR A 68 -5.49 12.45 2.18
C THR A 68 -5.46 12.01 0.72
N ASP A 69 -5.08 12.90 -0.20
CA ASP A 69 -4.98 12.61 -1.64
C ASP A 69 -3.84 11.63 -1.99
N GLN A 70 -2.92 11.38 -1.07
CA GLN A 70 -1.79 10.46 -1.24
C GLN A 70 -2.04 9.09 -0.61
N LEU A 71 -3.22 8.87 -0.01
CA LEU A 71 -3.60 7.59 0.56
C LEU A 71 -3.61 6.49 -0.50
N GLY A 72 -2.97 5.39 -0.19
CA GLY A 72 -2.97 4.17 -0.98
C GLY A 72 -3.58 3.00 -0.21
N ILE A 73 -4.01 1.99 -0.96
CA ILE A 73 -4.41 0.70 -0.42
C ILE A 73 -3.25 -0.27 -0.63
N GLY A 74 -2.84 -0.92 0.45
CA GLY A 74 -1.85 -1.97 0.43
C GLY A 74 -2.47 -3.34 0.17
N LEU A 75 -2.33 -4.26 1.11
CA LEU A 75 -2.88 -5.61 1.01
C LEU A 75 -4.36 -5.64 1.44
N ILE A 76 -5.11 -6.57 0.88
CA ILE A 76 -6.50 -6.88 1.25
C ILE A 76 -6.61 -8.39 1.48
N PRO A 77 -5.99 -8.95 2.53
CA PRO A 77 -6.12 -10.37 2.83
C PRO A 77 -7.54 -10.69 3.31
N PRO A 78 -8.23 -11.64 2.65
CA PRO A 78 -9.50 -12.13 3.15
C PRO A 78 -9.29 -13.01 4.39
N SER A 79 -10.30 -13.05 5.26
CA SER A 79 -10.39 -13.99 6.38
C SER A 79 -10.48 -15.44 5.89
N GLN A 80 -10.23 -16.40 6.76
CA GLN A 80 -10.27 -17.84 6.40
C GLN A 80 -11.64 -18.30 5.93
N ASP A 81 -12.71 -17.66 6.39
CA ASP A 81 -14.09 -17.95 6.01
C ASP A 81 -14.58 -17.11 4.82
N ASN A 82 -13.73 -16.25 4.25
CA ASN A 82 -14.04 -15.34 3.14
C ASN A 82 -15.25 -14.42 3.39
N THR A 83 -15.58 -14.13 4.64
CA THR A 83 -16.68 -13.21 4.99
C THR A 83 -16.22 -11.79 5.24
N GLN A 84 -14.96 -11.62 5.61
CA GLN A 84 -14.32 -10.35 5.92
C GLN A 84 -12.97 -10.23 5.22
N ALA A 85 -12.47 -9.01 5.10
CA ALA A 85 -11.10 -8.73 4.67
C ALA A 85 -10.52 -7.59 5.49
N GLU A 86 -9.20 -7.62 5.69
CA GLU A 86 -8.47 -6.52 6.30
C GLU A 86 -7.91 -5.63 5.19
N VAL A 87 -8.33 -4.37 5.17
CA VAL A 87 -7.86 -3.37 4.20
C VAL A 87 -6.77 -2.53 4.86
N GLU A 88 -5.59 -2.59 4.30
CA GLU A 88 -4.44 -1.83 4.75
C GLU A 88 -4.38 -0.49 4.02
N HIS A 89 -4.49 0.62 4.77
CA HIS A 89 -4.33 1.98 4.28
C HIS A 89 -2.92 2.45 4.56
N LEU A 90 -2.28 3.05 3.57
CA LEU A 90 -0.87 3.48 3.62
C LEU A 90 -0.74 4.90 3.09
N VAL A 91 0.15 5.68 3.68
CA VAL A 91 0.55 6.99 3.18
C VAL A 91 1.99 7.28 3.61
N PHE A 92 2.76 7.91 2.74
CA PHE A 92 4.09 8.39 3.06
C PHE A 92 4.09 9.92 3.14
N ASP A 93 4.86 10.45 4.09
CA ASP A 93 5.17 11.87 4.12
C ASP A 93 6.35 12.22 3.19
N SER A 94 6.69 13.52 3.11
CA SER A 94 7.82 14.00 2.30
C SER A 94 9.19 13.54 2.84
N SER A 95 9.27 13.14 4.10
CA SER A 95 10.48 12.64 4.77
C SER A 95 10.65 11.12 4.61
N GLY A 96 9.63 10.41 4.12
CA GLY A 96 9.62 8.98 3.89
C GLY A 96 9.12 8.17 5.09
N ASN A 97 8.47 8.80 6.09
CA ASN A 97 7.84 8.07 7.18
C ASN A 97 6.51 7.49 6.69
N LEU A 98 6.23 6.26 7.11
CA LEU A 98 5.03 5.52 6.69
C LEU A 98 3.94 5.60 7.76
N GLY A 99 2.80 6.20 7.40
CA GLY A 99 1.54 6.05 8.11
C GLY A 99 0.82 4.79 7.64
N LYS A 100 0.29 4.01 8.60
CA LYS A 100 -0.43 2.76 8.32
C LYS A 100 -1.63 2.64 9.23
N ALA A 101 -2.77 2.25 8.67
CA ALA A 101 -3.97 1.87 9.41
C ALA A 101 -4.67 0.69 8.74
N VAL A 102 -5.35 -0.13 9.53
CA VAL A 102 -6.05 -1.32 9.02
C VAL A 102 -7.53 -1.21 9.37
N ARG A 103 -8.37 -1.55 8.41
CA ARG A 103 -9.83 -1.60 8.53
C ARG A 103 -10.34 -2.98 8.15
N THR A 104 -11.22 -3.53 8.98
CA THR A 104 -11.97 -4.73 8.61
C THR A 104 -13.22 -4.33 7.84
N VAL A 105 -13.47 -4.99 6.71
CA VAL A 105 -14.63 -4.78 5.84
C VAL A 105 -15.34 -6.11 5.60
N SER A 106 -16.64 -6.08 5.30
CA SER A 106 -17.34 -7.25 4.80
C SER A 106 -16.81 -7.61 3.40
N TYR A 107 -16.47 -8.86 3.17
CA TYR A 107 -15.85 -9.32 1.94
C TYR A 107 -16.78 -10.23 1.15
N LEU A 108 -16.90 -9.96 -0.13
CA LEU A 108 -17.60 -10.82 -1.10
C LEU A 108 -16.57 -11.32 -2.11
N PRO A 109 -16.27 -12.62 -2.12
CA PRO A 109 -15.41 -13.20 -3.14
C PRO A 109 -16.06 -13.07 -4.52
N LYS A 110 -15.24 -12.94 -5.54
CA LYS A 110 -15.74 -13.00 -6.92
C LYS A 110 -16.33 -14.38 -7.15
N SER A 111 -17.63 -14.47 -7.43
CA SER A 111 -18.23 -15.71 -7.91
C SER A 111 -17.52 -16.09 -9.21
N GLU A 112 -16.86 -17.25 -9.24
CA GLU A 112 -16.46 -17.86 -10.50
C GLU A 112 -17.77 -18.11 -11.27
N GLU A 113 -17.99 -17.34 -12.35
CA GLU A 113 -19.00 -17.68 -13.32
C GLU A 113 -18.72 -19.13 -13.72
N ALA A 114 -19.71 -19.99 -13.46
CA ALA A 114 -19.68 -21.40 -13.81
C ALA A 114 -19.16 -21.49 -15.25
N GLN A 115 -17.96 -22.04 -15.42
CA GLN A 115 -17.49 -22.47 -16.71
C GLN A 115 -18.53 -23.51 -17.17
N ASP A 116 -19.33 -23.11 -18.15
CA ASP A 116 -20.24 -23.95 -18.87
C ASP A 116 -19.43 -25.16 -19.35
N VAL A 117 -19.53 -26.25 -18.60
CA VAL A 117 -19.01 -27.55 -19.03
C VAL A 117 -19.94 -27.99 -20.17
N GLN A 118 -19.57 -27.53 -21.36
CA GLN A 118 -20.13 -28.03 -22.59
C GLN A 118 -19.76 -29.50 -22.70
N THR A 119 -20.62 -30.33 -22.15
CA THR A 119 -20.56 -31.78 -22.29
C THR A 119 -20.86 -32.06 -23.75
N ASP A 120 -19.79 -32.19 -24.54
CA ASP A 120 -19.86 -32.73 -25.90
C ASP A 120 -20.29 -34.20 -25.80
N VAL A 121 -21.57 -34.44 -26.01
CA VAL A 121 -22.13 -35.78 -26.09
C VAL A 121 -21.79 -36.30 -27.49
N PRO A 122 -20.98 -37.37 -27.64
CA PRO A 122 -20.75 -37.98 -28.95
C PRO A 122 -22.07 -38.56 -29.48
N GLN A 123 -22.54 -38.04 -30.60
CA GLN A 123 -23.62 -38.66 -31.33
C GLN A 123 -23.16 -40.03 -31.86
N GLU A 124 -23.68 -41.04 -31.25
CA GLU A 124 -23.59 -42.42 -31.73
C GLU A 124 -24.34 -42.53 -33.07
N THR A 125 -23.57 -42.60 -34.15
CA THR A 125 -24.12 -42.95 -35.49
C THR A 125 -24.41 -44.43 -35.54
N THR A 126 -25.67 -44.81 -35.50
CA THR A 126 -26.14 -46.15 -35.82
C THR A 126 -25.93 -46.44 -37.31
N PRO A 127 -25.28 -47.56 -37.73
CA PRO A 127 -25.27 -47.97 -39.10
C PRO A 127 -26.56 -48.65 -39.40
N SER A 128 -27.25 -48.17 -40.44
CA SER A 128 -28.39 -48.82 -41.04
C SER A 128 -27.91 -50.05 -41.79
N ALA A 129 -28.47 -51.20 -41.44
CA ALA A 129 -28.33 -52.42 -42.19
C ALA A 129 -29.33 -52.45 -43.35
N ASP A 130 -28.86 -52.82 -44.54
CA ASP A 130 -29.56 -53.59 -45.53
C ASP A 130 -28.59 -54.30 -46.48
#